data_f767f7d60dd37f7b9400d6fae4f036e8
#
_entry.id   f767f7d60dd37f7b9400d6fae4f036e8
#
_cell.length_a   1.000
_cell.length_b   1.000
_cell.length_c   1.000
_cell.angle_alpha   90.00
_cell.angle_beta   90.00
_cell.angle_gamma   90.00
#
_symmetry.space_group_name_H-M   'P 1'
#
loop_
_entity.id
_entity.type
_entity.pdbx_description
1 polymer ?
#
loop_
_entity_poly.entity_id
_entity_poly.type
_entity_poly.pdbx_seq_one_letter_code
_entity_poly.pdbx_strand_id
1 'polypeptide(L)'
;MFRIGYYLEIIVKKAWFSVGQILFTLVVVAIAAFVLWRLVDYYMFAPWTRDGHVRADVVQVAPDVGGLIVKVNVVDSQPVNAGQVLFVIDPARYELALRQAQATALQRRATLDQARREDARNRTLGDLVAREVTEESHSRVQTAEAALADAEVAIDTARLNLQRTTIVSPVDGYLNDRAPRTGEYVTAGRSVLSV
;
A
#
# COMPACT_ATOMS: atom_id res chain seq x y z
N MET A 1 46.43 -66.00 69.43
CA MET A 1 45.15 -65.26 69.39
C MET A 1 45.28 -63.81 68.74
N PHE A 2 46.36 -63.50 68.02
CA PHE A 2 46.67 -62.14 67.55
C PHE A 2 46.60 -61.89 66.03
N ARG A 3 46.25 -62.92 65.25
CA ARG A 3 46.30 -62.78 63.76
C ARG A 3 44.96 -62.46 63.11
N ILE A 4 43.85 -62.56 63.82
CA ILE A 4 42.48 -62.34 63.20
C ILE A 4 42.10 -60.86 63.17
N GLY A 5 42.56 -60.05 64.16
CA GLY A 5 42.26 -58.61 64.21
C GLY A 5 42.85 -57.78 63.00
N TYR A 6 44.04 -58.20 62.57
CA TYR A 6 44.75 -57.47 61.48
C TYR A 6 44.09 -57.61 60.12
N TYR A 7 43.46 -58.75 59.86
CA TYR A 7 42.75 -59.01 58.60
C TYR A 7 41.41 -58.30 58.57
N LEU A 8 40.74 -58.15 59.71
CA LEU A 8 39.46 -57.37 59.76
C LEU A 8 39.67 -55.89 59.56
N GLU A 9 40.72 -55.26 60.06
CA GLU A 9 41.02 -53.85 59.85
C GLU A 9 41.37 -53.57 58.41
N ILE A 10 42.08 -54.44 57.68
CA ILE A 10 42.43 -54.29 56.30
C ILE A 10 41.20 -54.42 55.42
N ILE A 11 40.30 -55.34 55.70
CA ILE A 11 39.05 -55.53 54.94
C ILE A 11 38.11 -54.32 55.13
N VAL A 12 38.00 -53.85 56.38
CA VAL A 12 37.13 -52.67 56.67
C VAL A 12 37.69 -51.40 56.04
N LYS A 13 39.01 -51.15 56.04
CA LYS A 13 39.65 -50.00 55.38
C LYS A 13 39.52 -50.13 53.90
N LYS A 14 39.65 -51.31 53.29
CA LYS A 14 39.47 -51.53 51.85
C LYS A 14 38.01 -51.35 51.39
N ALA A 15 37.04 -51.77 52.22
CA ALA A 15 35.62 -51.58 52.00
C ALA A 15 35.24 -50.11 52.10
N TRP A 16 35.77 -49.35 53.03
CA TRP A 16 35.53 -47.91 53.16
C TRP A 16 36.13 -47.11 52.00
N PHE A 17 37.31 -47.53 51.49
CA PHE A 17 37.94 -46.90 50.31
C PHE A 17 37.16 -47.17 49.07
N SER A 18 36.60 -48.36 48.89
CA SER A 18 35.75 -48.68 47.74
C SER A 18 34.38 -47.98 47.79
N VAL A 19 33.78 -47.81 48.99
CA VAL A 19 32.54 -47.05 49.18
C VAL A 19 32.76 -45.55 48.82
N GLY A 20 33.89 -44.95 49.26
CA GLY A 20 34.27 -43.60 48.92
C GLY A 20 34.45 -43.39 47.43
N GLN A 21 35.08 -44.35 46.74
CA GLN A 21 35.23 -44.28 45.25
C GLN A 21 33.88 -44.43 44.57
N ILE A 22 32.99 -45.31 45.02
CA ILE A 22 31.65 -45.47 44.47
C ILE A 22 30.82 -44.17 44.65
N LEU A 23 30.89 -43.58 45.83
CA LEU A 23 30.18 -42.32 46.11
C LEU A 23 30.70 -41.17 45.26
N PHE A 24 32.04 -41.08 45.09
CA PHE A 24 32.65 -40.06 44.22
C PHE A 24 32.24 -40.23 42.77
N THR A 25 32.25 -41.46 42.25
CA THR A 25 31.81 -41.73 40.85
C THR A 25 30.33 -41.40 40.69
N LEU A 26 29.47 -41.68 41.67
CA LEU A 26 28.05 -41.38 41.64
C LEU A 26 27.79 -39.88 41.63
N VAL A 27 28.56 -39.10 42.40
CA VAL A 27 28.50 -37.63 42.38
C VAL A 27 28.92 -37.07 41.00
N VAL A 28 30.02 -37.59 40.43
CA VAL A 28 30.47 -37.15 39.08
C VAL A 28 29.43 -37.47 38.04
N VAL A 29 28.84 -38.67 38.07
CA VAL A 29 27.76 -39.04 37.13
C VAL A 29 26.52 -38.16 37.31
N ALA A 30 26.14 -37.84 38.55
CA ALA A 30 25.01 -36.95 38.82
C ALA A 30 25.25 -35.54 38.29
N ILE A 31 26.48 -35.01 38.45
CA ILE A 31 26.87 -33.71 37.91
C ILE A 31 26.84 -33.75 36.35
N ALA A 32 27.39 -34.81 35.76
CA ALA A 32 27.39 -34.98 34.31
C ALA A 32 25.96 -35.07 33.75
N ALA A 33 25.08 -35.82 34.41
CA ALA A 33 23.68 -35.95 34.05
C ALA A 33 22.94 -34.58 34.18
N PHE A 34 23.23 -33.82 35.24
CA PHE A 34 22.65 -32.50 35.42
C PHE A 34 23.11 -31.51 34.36
N VAL A 35 24.41 -31.51 34.02
CA VAL A 35 24.95 -30.67 32.96
C VAL A 35 24.35 -31.04 31.58
N LEU A 36 24.27 -32.36 31.33
CA LEU A 36 23.67 -32.85 30.08
C LEU A 36 22.19 -32.44 29.97
N TRP A 37 21.44 -32.59 31.08
CA TRP A 37 20.03 -32.16 31.10
C TRP A 37 19.90 -30.65 30.86
N ARG A 38 20.74 -29.82 31.48
CA ARG A 38 20.77 -28.36 31.26
C ARG A 38 21.14 -28.01 29.81
N LEU A 39 22.04 -28.77 29.22
CA LEU A 39 22.47 -28.58 27.85
C LEU A 39 21.33 -28.90 26.85
N VAL A 40 20.64 -30.03 27.10
CA VAL A 40 19.47 -30.43 26.30
C VAL A 40 18.34 -29.39 26.42
N ASP A 41 18.05 -28.94 27.66
CA ASP A 41 17.04 -27.92 27.91
C ASP A 41 17.37 -26.63 27.16
N TYR A 42 18.63 -26.19 27.22
CA TYR A 42 19.09 -24.98 26.53
C TYR A 42 19.04 -25.07 24.98
N TYR A 43 19.44 -26.22 24.43
CA TYR A 43 19.49 -26.37 22.94
C TYR A 43 18.18 -26.84 22.34
N MET A 44 17.33 -27.57 23.06
CA MET A 44 16.09 -28.13 22.50
C MET A 44 14.86 -27.27 22.79
N PHE A 45 14.83 -26.59 23.94
CA PHE A 45 13.64 -25.80 24.35
C PHE A 45 13.84 -24.29 24.31
N ALA A 46 15.07 -23.79 24.17
CA ALA A 46 15.25 -22.36 23.91
C ALA A 46 14.66 -22.02 22.54
N PRO A 47 13.70 -21.08 22.44
CA PRO A 47 13.12 -20.69 21.17
C PRO A 47 14.18 -19.91 20.35
N TRP A 48 14.78 -20.59 19.39
CA TRP A 48 15.66 -19.96 18.42
C TRP A 48 15.15 -20.23 17.01
N THR A 49 15.06 -19.18 16.21
CA THR A 49 14.70 -19.28 14.80
C THR A 49 15.94 -19.07 13.95
N ARG A 50 16.24 -20.02 13.09
CA ARG A 50 17.38 -19.96 12.17
C ARG A 50 17.08 -19.08 10.95
N ASP A 51 15.81 -19.03 10.54
CA ASP A 51 15.36 -18.37 9.32
C ASP A 51 14.07 -17.54 9.58
N GLY A 52 14.13 -16.68 10.61
CA GLY A 52 13.03 -15.74 10.87
C GLY A 52 13.03 -14.64 9.80
N HIS A 53 12.13 -14.74 8.81
CA HIS A 53 11.90 -13.68 7.84
C HIS A 53 10.73 -12.81 8.31
N VAL A 54 10.99 -11.53 8.54
CA VAL A 54 9.93 -10.54 8.69
C VAL A 54 9.41 -10.23 7.29
N ARG A 55 8.16 -10.56 7.01
CA ARG A 55 7.47 -10.14 5.79
C ARG A 55 6.58 -8.95 6.15
N ALA A 56 6.75 -7.88 5.40
CA ALA A 56 5.82 -6.77 5.37
C ALA A 56 5.14 -6.74 4.00
N ASP A 57 3.87 -6.41 3.97
CA ASP A 57 3.18 -6.15 2.71
C ASP A 57 3.69 -4.81 2.17
N VAL A 58 4.26 -4.83 0.97
CA VAL A 58 4.79 -3.63 0.31
C VAL A 58 3.80 -3.19 -0.75
N VAL A 59 3.24 -2.00 -0.57
CA VAL A 59 2.32 -1.39 -1.53
C VAL A 59 3.10 -0.41 -2.41
N GLN A 60 3.14 -0.71 -3.71
CA GLN A 60 3.77 0.18 -4.69
C GLN A 60 2.83 1.33 -5.05
N VAL A 61 3.30 2.55 -4.95
CA VAL A 61 2.56 3.76 -5.32
C VAL A 61 2.99 4.19 -6.70
N ALA A 62 2.05 4.11 -7.64
CA ALA A 62 2.21 4.56 -9.02
C ALA A 62 1.22 5.70 -9.30
N PRO A 63 1.64 6.81 -9.92
CA PRO A 63 0.72 7.87 -10.32
C PRO A 63 -0.15 7.42 -11.49
N ASP A 64 -1.42 7.81 -11.49
CA ASP A 64 -2.34 7.59 -12.62
C ASP A 64 -2.13 8.58 -13.75
N VAL A 65 -1.45 9.69 -13.50
CA VAL A 65 -1.17 10.75 -14.46
C VAL A 65 0.32 11.05 -14.51
N GLY A 66 0.85 11.40 -15.67
CA GLY A 66 2.27 11.68 -15.86
C GLY A 66 2.59 13.17 -15.85
N GLY A 67 3.78 13.56 -15.40
CA GLY A 67 4.26 14.94 -15.42
C GLY A 67 5.49 15.17 -14.57
N LEU A 68 5.90 16.43 -14.46
CA LEU A 68 7.01 16.83 -13.58
C LEU A 68 6.55 16.91 -12.13
N ILE A 69 7.37 16.45 -11.21
CA ILE A 69 7.14 16.61 -9.78
C ILE A 69 7.54 18.04 -9.39
N VAL A 70 6.58 18.80 -8.87
CA VAL A 70 6.80 20.20 -8.42
C VAL A 70 7.03 20.28 -6.92
N LYS A 71 6.52 19.32 -6.15
CA LYS A 71 6.66 19.33 -4.69
C LYS A 71 6.72 17.89 -4.16
N VAL A 72 7.65 17.66 -3.23
CA VAL A 72 7.76 16.40 -2.47
C VAL A 72 7.58 16.75 -0.99
N ASN A 73 6.67 16.06 -0.31
CA ASN A 73 6.31 16.34 1.08
C ASN A 73 6.84 15.27 2.06
N VAL A 74 7.60 14.30 1.57
CA VAL A 74 8.08 13.16 2.34
C VAL A 74 9.59 12.97 2.15
N VAL A 75 10.24 12.33 3.10
CA VAL A 75 11.66 11.94 3.05
C VAL A 75 11.78 10.42 3.19
N ASP A 76 12.94 9.89 2.80
CA ASP A 76 13.23 8.45 2.87
C ASP A 76 13.03 7.91 4.31
N SER A 77 12.48 6.71 4.42
CA SER A 77 12.24 6.01 5.70
C SER A 77 11.32 6.73 6.68
N GLN A 78 10.52 7.69 6.21
CA GLN A 78 9.54 8.40 7.03
C GLN A 78 8.27 7.56 7.22
N PRO A 79 7.66 7.55 8.44
CA PRO A 79 6.32 7.02 8.63
C PRO A 79 5.29 7.93 7.93
N VAL A 80 4.34 7.32 7.23
CA VAL A 80 3.26 7.99 6.52
C VAL A 80 1.92 7.38 6.90
N ASN A 81 0.88 8.22 6.92
CA ASN A 81 -0.48 7.77 7.16
C ASN A 81 -1.27 7.68 5.85
N ALA A 82 -2.28 6.82 5.82
CA ALA A 82 -3.22 6.73 4.70
C ALA A 82 -3.84 8.11 4.42
N GLY A 83 -3.88 8.52 3.13
CA GLY A 83 -4.35 9.85 2.73
C GLY A 83 -3.32 10.98 2.86
N GLN A 84 -2.15 10.74 3.45
CA GLN A 84 -1.08 11.75 3.51
C GLN A 84 -0.52 12.04 2.11
N VAL A 85 -0.37 13.32 1.77
CA VAL A 85 0.20 13.75 0.48
C VAL A 85 1.70 13.43 0.44
N LEU A 86 2.09 12.61 -0.53
CA LEU A 86 3.47 12.20 -0.75
C LEU A 86 4.22 13.19 -1.65
N PHE A 87 3.68 13.43 -2.81
CA PHE A 87 4.22 14.40 -3.77
C PHE A 87 3.13 14.96 -4.69
N VAL A 88 3.42 16.04 -5.38
CA VAL A 88 2.50 16.73 -6.29
C VAL A 88 3.15 16.84 -7.67
N ILE A 89 2.42 16.39 -8.68
CA ILE A 89 2.75 16.54 -10.09
C ILE A 89 2.26 17.91 -10.56
N ASP A 90 2.95 18.56 -11.52
CA ASP A 90 2.57 19.86 -12.05
C ASP A 90 1.10 19.87 -12.54
N PRO A 91 0.20 20.61 -11.86
CA PRO A 91 -1.20 20.64 -12.18
C PRO A 91 -1.52 21.54 -13.38
N ALA A 92 -0.61 22.41 -13.83
CA ALA A 92 -0.91 23.49 -14.76
C ALA A 92 -1.56 23.00 -16.06
N ARG A 93 -1.06 21.93 -16.66
CA ARG A 93 -1.64 21.38 -17.89
C ARG A 93 -3.02 20.76 -17.65
N TYR A 94 -3.27 20.19 -16.48
CA TYR A 94 -4.54 19.58 -16.08
C TYR A 94 -5.60 20.64 -15.77
N GLU A 95 -5.20 21.77 -15.17
CA GLU A 95 -6.06 22.93 -14.98
C GLU A 95 -6.47 23.55 -16.32
N LEU A 96 -5.54 23.64 -17.28
CA LEU A 96 -5.86 24.09 -18.64
C LEU A 96 -6.85 23.14 -19.32
N ALA A 97 -6.66 21.83 -19.22
CA ALA A 97 -7.57 20.84 -19.77
C ALA A 97 -8.98 20.95 -19.15
N LEU A 98 -9.07 21.15 -17.83
CA LEU A 98 -10.34 21.37 -17.15
C LEU A 98 -11.04 22.64 -17.65
N ARG A 99 -10.33 23.75 -17.76
CA ARG A 99 -10.89 25.00 -18.31
C ARG A 99 -11.36 24.85 -19.75
N GLN A 100 -10.62 24.10 -20.58
CA GLN A 100 -11.02 23.79 -21.95
C GLN A 100 -12.30 22.96 -22.01
N ALA A 101 -12.43 21.92 -21.19
CA ALA A 101 -13.63 21.10 -21.07
C ALA A 101 -14.85 21.94 -20.65
N GLN A 102 -14.67 22.81 -19.65
CA GLN A 102 -15.71 23.74 -19.18
C GLN A 102 -16.16 24.69 -20.27
N ALA A 103 -15.24 25.27 -21.07
CA ALA A 103 -15.58 26.15 -22.15
C ALA A 103 -16.37 25.40 -23.24
N THR A 104 -16.00 24.16 -23.56
CA THR A 104 -16.74 23.31 -24.49
C THR A 104 -18.15 23.01 -24.02
N ALA A 105 -18.34 22.69 -22.75
CA ALA A 105 -19.67 22.45 -22.15
C ALA A 105 -20.54 23.70 -22.20
N LEU A 106 -19.99 24.86 -21.92
CA LEU A 106 -20.72 26.15 -22.08
C LEU A 106 -21.18 26.36 -23.51
N GLN A 107 -20.32 26.07 -24.51
CA GLN A 107 -20.70 26.17 -25.95
C GLN A 107 -21.83 25.18 -26.28
N ARG A 108 -21.74 23.92 -25.84
CA ARG A 108 -22.77 22.90 -26.06
C ARG A 108 -24.10 23.29 -25.40
N ARG A 109 -24.05 23.85 -24.19
CA ARG A 109 -25.23 24.38 -23.51
C ARG A 109 -25.90 25.49 -24.30
N ALA A 110 -25.14 26.45 -24.82
CA ALA A 110 -25.69 27.51 -25.68
C ALA A 110 -26.36 26.95 -26.94
N THR A 111 -25.76 25.90 -27.55
CA THR A 111 -26.33 25.22 -28.74
C THR A 111 -27.65 24.53 -28.38
N LEU A 112 -27.71 23.84 -27.22
CA LEU A 112 -28.93 23.20 -26.71
C LEU A 112 -30.03 24.23 -26.45
N ASP A 113 -29.69 25.35 -25.81
CA ASP A 113 -30.65 26.41 -25.51
C ASP A 113 -31.18 27.03 -26.81
N GLN A 114 -30.36 27.14 -27.86
CA GLN A 114 -30.82 27.57 -29.20
C GLN A 114 -31.77 26.53 -29.81
N ALA A 115 -31.41 25.24 -29.81
CA ALA A 115 -32.25 24.19 -30.37
C ALA A 115 -33.62 24.11 -29.66
N ARG A 116 -33.62 24.24 -28.31
CA ARG A 116 -34.86 24.27 -27.51
C ARG A 116 -35.76 25.46 -27.86
N ARG A 117 -35.20 26.66 -28.06
CA ARG A 117 -35.98 27.84 -28.50
C ARG A 117 -36.56 27.65 -29.89
N GLU A 118 -35.82 27.01 -30.80
CA GLU A 118 -36.26 26.71 -32.16
C GLU A 118 -37.40 25.69 -32.18
N ASP A 119 -37.24 24.59 -31.45
CA ASP A 119 -38.27 23.55 -31.29
C ASP A 119 -39.55 24.12 -30.62
N ALA A 120 -39.44 24.91 -29.57
CA ALA A 120 -40.58 25.58 -28.94
C ALA A 120 -41.32 26.52 -29.89
N ARG A 121 -40.60 27.31 -30.71
CA ARG A 121 -41.18 28.17 -31.69
C ARG A 121 -41.92 27.38 -32.80
N ASN A 122 -41.30 26.29 -33.31
CA ASN A 122 -41.91 25.44 -34.32
C ASN A 122 -43.18 24.76 -33.81
N ARG A 123 -43.19 24.30 -32.57
CA ARG A 123 -44.40 23.75 -31.91
C ARG A 123 -45.52 24.78 -31.76
N THR A 124 -45.18 26.04 -31.45
CA THR A 124 -46.19 27.12 -31.32
C THR A 124 -46.83 27.49 -32.66
N LEU A 125 -46.11 27.35 -33.76
CA LEU A 125 -46.62 27.61 -35.10
C LEU A 125 -47.56 26.49 -35.61
N GLY A 126 -47.54 25.31 -34.98
CA GLY A 126 -48.46 24.20 -35.24
C GLY A 126 -48.61 23.85 -36.73
N ASP A 127 -49.81 23.87 -37.24
CA ASP A 127 -50.13 23.50 -38.64
C ASP A 127 -49.53 24.43 -39.71
N LEU A 128 -48.94 25.57 -39.31
CA LEU A 128 -48.24 26.46 -40.22
C LEU A 128 -46.85 26.00 -40.61
N VAL A 129 -46.33 24.99 -39.92
CA VAL A 129 -45.00 24.38 -40.17
C VAL A 129 -45.17 22.93 -40.58
N ALA A 130 -44.42 22.51 -41.61
CA ALA A 130 -44.45 21.10 -42.02
C ALA A 130 -44.07 20.19 -40.86
N ARG A 131 -44.76 19.07 -40.72
CA ARG A 131 -44.54 18.08 -39.62
C ARG A 131 -43.09 17.60 -39.58
N GLU A 132 -42.46 17.44 -40.75
CA GLU A 132 -41.06 17.06 -40.88
C GLU A 132 -40.12 18.05 -40.18
N VAL A 133 -40.36 19.39 -40.31
CA VAL A 133 -39.55 20.43 -39.64
C VAL A 133 -39.70 20.36 -38.15
N THR A 134 -40.86 20.00 -37.61
CA THR A 134 -41.10 19.85 -36.19
C THR A 134 -40.39 18.60 -35.65
N GLU A 135 -40.43 17.50 -36.40
CA GLU A 135 -39.70 16.27 -36.06
C GLU A 135 -38.17 16.49 -36.11
N GLU A 136 -37.69 17.23 -37.11
CA GLU A 136 -36.27 17.61 -37.22
C GLU A 136 -35.82 18.51 -36.06
N SER A 137 -36.58 19.52 -35.67
CA SER A 137 -36.26 20.42 -34.58
C SER A 137 -36.17 19.63 -33.23
N HIS A 138 -37.10 18.69 -33.04
CA HIS A 138 -37.05 17.79 -31.85
C HIS A 138 -35.81 16.90 -31.85
N SER A 139 -35.45 16.30 -32.98
CA SER A 139 -34.23 15.48 -33.12
C SER A 139 -32.94 16.30 -32.84
N ARG A 140 -32.92 17.59 -33.28
CA ARG A 140 -31.81 18.52 -32.99
C ARG A 140 -31.67 18.78 -31.49
N VAL A 141 -32.79 18.90 -30.73
CA VAL A 141 -32.74 19.05 -29.28
C VAL A 141 -32.13 17.81 -28.64
N GLN A 142 -32.57 16.62 -29.02
CA GLN A 142 -32.02 15.35 -28.47
C GLN A 142 -30.52 15.22 -28.78
N THR A 143 -30.10 15.55 -29.98
CA THR A 143 -28.68 15.53 -30.38
C THR A 143 -27.86 16.53 -29.57
N ALA A 144 -28.39 17.74 -29.33
CA ALA A 144 -27.70 18.75 -28.54
C ALA A 144 -27.65 18.38 -27.04
N GLU A 145 -28.68 17.71 -26.52
CA GLU A 145 -28.68 17.16 -25.15
C GLU A 145 -27.59 16.09 -24.96
N ALA A 146 -27.49 15.15 -25.91
CA ALA A 146 -26.43 14.15 -25.91
C ALA A 146 -25.03 14.80 -25.98
N ALA A 147 -24.85 15.79 -26.84
CA ALA A 147 -23.58 16.50 -26.97
C ALA A 147 -23.21 17.31 -25.72
N LEU A 148 -24.19 17.83 -24.97
CA LEU A 148 -23.93 18.45 -23.66
C LEU A 148 -23.53 17.42 -22.63
N ALA A 149 -24.21 16.29 -22.56
CA ALA A 149 -23.88 15.20 -21.65
C ALA A 149 -22.43 14.69 -21.86
N ASP A 150 -22.02 14.52 -23.13
CA ASP A 150 -20.62 14.16 -23.45
C ASP A 150 -19.61 15.20 -22.97
N ALA A 151 -19.95 16.49 -23.11
CA ALA A 151 -19.08 17.57 -22.62
C ALA A 151 -19.01 17.63 -21.10
N GLU A 152 -20.07 17.27 -20.39
CA GLU A 152 -20.08 17.16 -18.91
C GLU A 152 -19.19 15.99 -18.43
N VAL A 153 -19.22 14.85 -19.11
CA VAL A 153 -18.31 13.72 -18.85
C VAL A 153 -16.84 14.13 -19.07
N ALA A 154 -16.58 14.95 -20.09
CA ALA A 154 -15.24 15.47 -20.33
C ALA A 154 -14.74 16.39 -19.19
N ILE A 155 -15.63 17.20 -18.59
CA ILE A 155 -15.32 18.00 -17.39
C ILE A 155 -14.94 17.08 -16.22
N ASP A 156 -15.74 16.04 -15.96
CA ASP A 156 -15.49 15.14 -14.85
C ASP A 156 -14.18 14.36 -15.04
N THR A 157 -13.88 13.95 -16.26
CA THR A 157 -12.59 13.32 -16.60
C THR A 157 -11.42 14.27 -16.36
N ALA A 158 -11.52 15.53 -16.80
CA ALA A 158 -10.47 16.52 -16.60
C ALA A 158 -10.29 16.86 -15.10
N ARG A 159 -11.38 16.95 -14.35
CA ARG A 159 -11.37 17.15 -12.90
C ARG A 159 -10.70 16.00 -12.16
N LEU A 160 -11.03 14.76 -12.52
CA LEU A 160 -10.43 13.57 -11.96
C LEU A 160 -8.92 13.54 -12.22
N ASN A 161 -8.49 13.83 -13.44
CA ASN A 161 -7.07 13.89 -13.77
C ASN A 161 -6.32 14.98 -12.98
N LEU A 162 -6.96 16.13 -12.76
CA LEU A 162 -6.41 17.19 -11.91
C LEU A 162 -6.28 16.72 -10.44
N GLN A 163 -7.29 16.06 -9.89
CA GLN A 163 -7.19 15.49 -8.54
C GLN A 163 -6.06 14.47 -8.41
N ARG A 164 -5.86 13.67 -9.44
CA ARG A 164 -4.79 12.64 -9.51
C ARG A 164 -3.38 13.20 -9.68
N THR A 165 -3.20 14.52 -9.80
CA THR A 165 -1.88 15.16 -9.74
C THR A 165 -1.32 15.20 -8.31
N THR A 166 -2.19 15.09 -7.30
CA THR A 166 -1.80 15.00 -5.88
C THR A 166 -1.76 13.55 -5.47
N ILE A 167 -0.56 13.01 -5.27
CA ILE A 167 -0.36 11.60 -4.91
C ILE A 167 -0.38 11.46 -3.40
N VAL A 168 -1.26 10.57 -2.91
CA VAL A 168 -1.43 10.29 -1.49
C VAL A 168 -1.06 8.84 -1.18
N SER A 169 -0.69 8.57 0.08
CA SER A 169 -0.46 7.19 0.53
C SER A 169 -1.78 6.42 0.61
N PRO A 170 -1.86 5.21 0.02
CA PRO A 170 -3.04 4.36 0.13
C PRO A 170 -3.16 3.67 1.50
N VAL A 171 -2.07 3.51 2.24
CA VAL A 171 -1.98 2.78 3.51
C VAL A 171 -1.11 3.51 4.52
N ASP A 172 -1.22 3.11 5.78
CA ASP A 172 -0.27 3.51 6.83
C ASP A 172 0.98 2.64 6.72
N GLY A 173 2.18 3.23 6.83
CA GLY A 173 3.42 2.47 6.72
C GLY A 173 4.67 3.32 6.77
N TYR A 174 5.77 2.76 6.32
CA TYR A 174 7.05 3.45 6.17
C TYR A 174 7.44 3.48 4.69
N LEU A 175 7.94 4.62 4.24
CA LEU A 175 8.54 4.71 2.91
C LEU A 175 9.79 3.84 2.83
N ASN A 176 9.79 2.87 1.91
CA ASN A 176 10.89 1.92 1.75
C ASN A 176 11.84 2.27 0.60
N ASP A 177 11.34 2.94 -0.44
CA ASP A 177 12.13 3.39 -1.57
C ASP A 177 12.55 4.85 -1.41
N ARG A 178 13.55 5.22 -2.22
CA ARG A 178 14.00 6.61 -2.30
C ARG A 178 12.85 7.51 -2.71
N ALA A 179 12.54 8.52 -1.90
CA ALA A 179 11.57 9.55 -2.24
C ALA A 179 11.94 10.20 -3.60
N PRO A 180 10.96 10.44 -4.47
CA PRO A 180 11.18 11.10 -5.74
C PRO A 180 11.71 12.52 -5.52
N ARG A 181 12.35 13.10 -6.54
CA ARG A 181 12.92 14.45 -6.45
C ARG A 181 12.06 15.45 -7.21
N THR A 182 12.01 16.67 -6.67
CA THR A 182 11.43 17.81 -7.41
C THR A 182 12.16 17.99 -8.74
N GLY A 183 11.40 18.16 -9.83
CA GLY A 183 11.94 18.24 -11.19
C GLY A 183 12.09 16.88 -11.90
N GLU A 184 11.81 15.76 -11.22
CA GLU A 184 11.76 14.44 -11.83
C GLU A 184 10.46 14.27 -12.64
N TYR A 185 10.55 13.63 -13.80
CA TYR A 185 9.41 13.31 -14.63
C TYR A 185 8.89 11.91 -14.33
N VAL A 186 7.62 11.80 -13.96
CA VAL A 186 6.94 10.52 -13.70
C VAL A 186 5.96 10.17 -14.79
N THR A 187 5.87 8.87 -15.07
CA THR A 187 4.97 8.32 -16.10
C THR A 187 3.80 7.60 -15.40
N ALA A 188 2.61 7.75 -15.96
CA ALA A 188 1.43 7.04 -15.46
C ALA A 188 1.68 5.51 -15.41
N GLY A 189 1.26 4.86 -14.33
CA GLY A 189 1.37 3.41 -14.14
C GLY A 189 2.75 2.89 -13.74
N ARG A 190 3.79 3.75 -13.69
CA ARG A 190 5.11 3.34 -13.21
C ARG A 190 5.24 3.62 -11.71
N SER A 191 5.57 2.59 -10.93
CA SER A 191 5.85 2.77 -9.51
C SER A 191 6.98 3.78 -9.29
N VAL A 192 6.77 4.72 -8.37
CA VAL A 192 7.71 5.78 -8.02
C VAL A 192 8.28 5.57 -6.62
N LEU A 193 7.47 5.03 -5.72
CA LEU A 193 7.86 4.72 -4.34
C LEU A 193 7.02 3.56 -3.79
N SER A 194 7.44 3.00 -2.65
CA SER A 194 6.70 1.95 -1.95
C SER A 194 6.53 2.28 -0.46
N VAL A 195 5.40 1.84 0.08
CA VAL A 195 5.02 1.99 1.49
C VAL A 195 4.83 0.63 2.13
#